data_895c98255128fbddd81d2990edc4e6a7
#
_entry.id   895c98255128fbddd81d2990edc4e6a7
#
_cell.length_a   1.000
_cell.length_b   1.000
_cell.length_c   1.000
_cell.angle_alpha   90.00
_cell.angle_beta   90.00
_cell.angle_gamma   90.00
#
_symmetry.space_group_name_H-M   'P 1'
#
loop_
_entity.id
_entity.type
_entity.pdbx_description
1 polymer ?
#
loop_
_entity_poly.entity_id
_entity_poly.type
_entity_poly.pdbx_seq_one_letter_code
_entity_poly.pdbx_strand_id
1 'polypeptide(L)'
;MAQNVLSITQLNEYIRGRMDADPLLTQVAVRGEISNYKLYPSGHHYFTLKDENSALKCVMFKGNAIRLRFRPENGMKVIVMGRVSVFPRDGAYQLYCTAMAMDGVGDLYAAFEQLKKKLAAQGLFDTAHKKPLPQFPGTIGIITSSAGAAVHDMLRILRKRYPLSNVRLLPVRVQGVEAPGEIAAAISYANRYQLADLLIVGRGGGSIEDLWAFNDERVAYAIYESKIPVISAVGHEPDVTISDFVADLRAATPSNAAELAVPDQDALRQNLDSMSAAMTTALNRQLKSAQQHLNVLSQSPALRSPTGYLEQRGNGLELLKNRLISAQNQNITRKNQRYIAAVSKLDAMSPLKVLTRGYSMAQTEKGEVLRSVSQVELGERIHISLSDGKLSATVMNKEESK
;
A
#
# COMPACT_ATOMS: atom_id res chain seq x y z
N MET A 1 66.56 10.20 66.99
CA MET A 1 65.57 9.57 66.12
C MET A 1 66.13 9.53 64.74
N ALA A 2 66.49 8.36 64.20
CA ALA A 2 66.97 8.25 62.83
C ALA A 2 65.79 8.60 61.85
N GLN A 3 65.91 9.70 61.22
CA GLN A 3 64.94 10.02 60.12
C GLN A 3 65.11 8.94 59.06
N ASN A 4 64.09 8.12 58.84
CA ASN A 4 64.06 7.22 57.68
C ASN A 4 64.09 8.04 56.40
N VAL A 5 65.22 8.08 55.73
CA VAL A 5 65.37 8.73 54.43
C VAL A 5 64.73 7.83 53.39
N LEU A 6 63.56 8.28 52.79
CA LEU A 6 62.84 7.56 51.75
C LEU A 6 63.37 8.01 50.37
N SER A 7 63.40 7.08 49.42
CA SER A 7 63.60 7.45 48.01
C SER A 7 62.31 8.10 47.49
N ILE A 8 62.42 8.89 46.38
CA ILE A 8 61.27 9.53 45.73
C ILE A 8 60.20 8.49 45.34
N THR A 9 60.66 7.34 44.81
CA THR A 9 59.76 6.22 44.43
C THR A 9 59.03 5.69 45.66
N GLN A 10 59.70 5.45 46.81
CA GLN A 10 59.07 4.97 48.03
C GLN A 10 58.07 5.98 48.58
N LEU A 11 58.32 7.27 48.45
CA LEU A 11 57.41 8.32 48.89
C LEU A 11 56.14 8.34 48.01
N ASN A 12 56.32 8.29 46.67
CA ASN A 12 55.23 8.28 45.72
C ASN A 12 54.36 7.04 45.84
N GLU A 13 54.93 5.87 46.05
CA GLU A 13 54.20 4.62 46.33
C GLU A 13 53.45 4.65 47.64
N TYR A 14 54.04 5.24 48.68
CA TYR A 14 53.33 5.43 49.95
C TYR A 14 52.13 6.34 49.80
N ILE A 15 52.26 7.50 49.15
CA ILE A 15 51.15 8.43 48.91
C ILE A 15 50.07 7.76 48.06
N ARG A 16 50.45 7.03 46.99
CA ARG A 16 49.55 6.23 46.17
C ARG A 16 48.75 5.23 47.03
N GLY A 17 49.43 4.44 47.84
CA GLY A 17 48.78 3.47 48.70
C GLY A 17 47.78 4.08 49.69
N ARG A 18 48.10 5.29 50.20
CA ARG A 18 47.17 6.04 51.04
C ARG A 18 45.94 6.55 50.30
N MET A 19 46.11 7.07 49.06
CA MET A 19 44.99 7.52 48.20
C MET A 19 44.13 6.35 47.74
N ASP A 20 44.74 5.23 47.31
CA ASP A 20 44.04 4.03 46.85
C ASP A 20 43.27 3.33 47.99
N ALA A 21 43.64 3.56 49.24
CA ALA A 21 42.96 3.03 50.42
C ALA A 21 41.82 3.92 50.96
N ASP A 22 41.70 5.16 50.46
CA ASP A 22 40.63 6.09 50.85
C ASP A 22 39.34 5.79 50.09
N PRO A 23 38.25 5.41 50.77
CA PRO A 23 36.96 5.11 50.15
C PRO A 23 36.37 6.29 49.34
N LEU A 24 36.63 7.54 49.78
CA LEU A 24 36.13 8.73 49.11
C LEU A 24 36.86 8.97 47.78
N LEU A 25 38.16 8.60 47.66
CA LEU A 25 38.96 8.79 46.46
C LEU A 25 38.85 7.60 45.49
N THR A 26 38.37 6.45 45.95
CA THR A 26 38.22 5.25 45.13
C THR A 26 37.04 5.34 44.17
N GLN A 27 35.97 6.06 44.54
CA GLN A 27 34.79 6.29 43.71
C GLN A 27 34.29 7.72 43.92
N VAL A 28 34.81 8.64 43.12
CA VAL A 28 34.49 10.07 43.20
C VAL A 28 33.79 10.55 41.91
N ALA A 29 32.81 11.43 42.10
CA ALA A 29 32.18 12.17 41.00
C ALA A 29 32.68 13.62 41.07
N VAL A 30 33.29 14.10 40.00
CA VAL A 30 33.86 15.44 39.92
C VAL A 30 33.16 16.19 38.78
N ARG A 31 32.63 17.40 39.10
CA ARG A 31 32.04 18.32 38.14
C ARG A 31 33.10 19.33 37.70
N GLY A 32 33.15 19.63 36.41
CA GLY A 32 34.06 20.63 35.88
C GLY A 32 33.90 20.83 34.37
N GLU A 33 34.62 21.82 33.86
CA GLU A 33 34.73 22.10 32.41
C GLU A 33 35.96 21.39 31.83
N ILE A 34 35.76 20.75 30.69
CA ILE A 34 36.87 20.10 29.96
C ILE A 34 37.78 21.16 29.34
N SER A 35 39.07 21.02 29.55
CA SER A 35 40.11 21.81 28.89
C SER A 35 41.28 20.93 28.52
N ASN A 36 42.13 21.38 27.57
CA ASN A 36 43.31 20.67 27.10
C ASN A 36 43.04 19.24 26.64
N TYR A 37 41.86 19.00 26.05
CA TYR A 37 41.47 17.67 25.59
C TYR A 37 42.38 17.18 24.44
N LYS A 38 42.88 15.96 24.59
CA LYS A 38 43.71 15.27 23.60
C LYS A 38 43.32 13.80 23.50
N LEU A 39 43.04 13.36 22.26
CA LEU A 39 42.85 11.95 21.96
C LEU A 39 44.17 11.42 21.40
N TYR A 40 44.74 10.42 22.05
CA TYR A 40 45.98 9.79 21.58
C TYR A 40 45.70 8.62 20.63
N PRO A 41 46.66 8.22 19.76
CA PRO A 41 46.48 7.09 18.82
C PRO A 41 46.17 5.77 19.53
N SER A 42 46.55 5.62 20.81
CA SER A 42 46.22 4.48 21.66
C SER A 42 44.73 4.38 22.01
N GLY A 43 43.92 5.39 21.68
CA GLY A 43 42.52 5.50 22.04
C GLY A 43 42.25 5.95 23.47
N HIS A 44 43.30 6.45 24.18
CA HIS A 44 43.16 7.03 25.51
C HIS A 44 42.86 8.53 25.41
N HIS A 45 41.98 9.02 26.22
CA HIS A 45 41.60 10.44 26.29
C HIS A 45 42.31 11.05 27.51
N TYR A 46 43.05 12.13 27.25
CA TYR A 46 43.69 12.97 28.26
C TYR A 46 43.06 14.35 28.23
N PHE A 47 42.67 14.85 29.38
CA PHE A 47 42.09 16.18 29.51
C PHE A 47 42.29 16.73 30.90
N THR A 48 41.96 17.98 31.11
CA THR A 48 41.95 18.65 32.38
C THR A 48 40.52 19.04 32.72
N LEU A 49 40.00 18.67 33.86
CA LEU A 49 38.80 19.28 34.44
C LEU A 49 39.22 20.53 35.19
N LYS A 50 38.55 21.63 34.93
CA LYS A 50 38.74 22.91 35.63
C LYS A 50 37.42 23.41 36.19
N ASP A 51 37.49 24.12 37.29
CA ASP A 51 36.49 24.99 37.81
C ASP A 51 37.04 26.43 37.89
N GLU A 52 36.37 27.35 38.62
CA GLU A 52 36.80 28.71 38.77
C GLU A 52 38.18 28.88 39.43
N ASN A 53 38.59 27.95 40.32
CA ASN A 53 39.75 28.09 41.14
C ASN A 53 40.76 26.95 41.02
N SER A 54 40.40 25.82 40.41
CA SER A 54 41.20 24.61 40.47
C SER A 54 41.18 23.84 39.15
N ALA A 55 42.19 23.01 38.94
CA ALA A 55 42.30 22.14 37.78
C ALA A 55 42.80 20.73 38.18
N LEU A 56 42.17 19.69 37.61
CA LEU A 56 42.49 18.29 37.87
C LEU A 56 42.79 17.57 36.57
N LYS A 57 43.97 16.93 36.49
CA LYS A 57 44.34 16.09 35.32
C LYS A 57 43.49 14.82 35.30
N CYS A 58 42.95 14.48 34.14
CA CYS A 58 42.07 13.33 33.91
C CYS A 58 42.58 12.42 32.83
N VAL A 59 42.42 11.13 33.02
CA VAL A 59 42.76 10.10 32.03
C VAL A 59 41.58 9.13 31.91
N MET A 60 41.06 8.96 30.69
CA MET A 60 40.07 7.93 30.40
C MET A 60 40.65 6.91 29.43
N PHE A 61 40.73 5.67 29.87
CA PHE A 61 41.26 4.59 29.04
C PHE A 61 40.26 4.19 27.93
N LYS A 62 40.79 3.69 26.81
CA LYS A 62 40.01 3.26 25.63
C LYS A 62 38.78 2.40 25.99
N GLY A 63 38.93 1.44 26.88
CA GLY A 63 37.83 0.55 27.30
C GLY A 63 36.63 1.27 27.91
N ASN A 64 36.86 2.39 28.59
CA ASN A 64 35.79 3.25 29.16
C ASN A 64 35.35 4.30 28.14
N ALA A 65 36.25 4.82 27.33
CA ALA A 65 35.99 5.83 26.32
C ALA A 65 35.03 5.34 25.21
N ILE A 66 35.09 4.05 24.84
CA ILE A 66 34.18 3.43 23.85
C ILE A 66 32.70 3.48 24.32
N ARG A 67 32.44 3.59 25.62
CA ARG A 67 31.09 3.65 26.19
C ARG A 67 30.50 5.05 26.21
N LEU A 68 31.29 6.07 25.84
CA LEU A 68 30.81 7.45 25.76
C LEU A 68 29.78 7.60 24.63
N ARG A 69 28.66 8.23 24.96
CA ARG A 69 27.59 8.52 23.99
C ARG A 69 27.78 9.85 23.26
N PHE A 70 28.81 10.59 23.60
CA PHE A 70 29.17 11.87 22.99
C PHE A 70 30.69 11.99 22.84
N ARG A 71 31.14 12.87 21.98
CA ARG A 71 32.56 13.18 21.78
C ARG A 71 32.94 14.33 22.69
N PRO A 72 33.84 14.12 23.66
CA PRO A 72 34.30 15.20 24.53
C PRO A 72 35.04 16.30 23.75
N GLU A 73 34.75 17.56 24.06
CA GLU A 73 35.40 18.73 23.47
C GLU A 73 35.74 19.76 24.56
N ASN A 74 36.72 20.65 24.25
CA ASN A 74 37.06 21.70 25.18
C ASN A 74 35.88 22.65 25.40
N GLY A 75 35.67 23.10 26.65
CA GLY A 75 34.58 23.97 27.05
C GLY A 75 33.30 23.24 27.49
N MET A 76 33.22 21.91 27.33
CA MET A 76 32.07 21.15 27.79
C MET A 76 32.08 21.03 29.33
N LYS A 77 30.92 21.30 29.97
CA LYS A 77 30.69 21.03 31.40
C LYS A 77 30.25 19.57 31.53
N VAL A 78 30.98 18.84 32.38
CA VAL A 78 30.78 17.39 32.55
C VAL A 78 30.87 16.99 34.03
N ILE A 79 30.22 15.88 34.36
CA ILE A 79 30.38 15.14 35.56
C ILE A 79 31.17 13.87 35.21
N VAL A 80 32.36 13.71 35.79
CA VAL A 80 33.24 12.58 35.54
C VAL A 80 33.29 11.72 36.79
N MET A 81 33.01 10.44 36.63
CA MET A 81 33.16 9.44 37.71
C MET A 81 34.48 8.70 37.52
N GLY A 82 35.13 8.42 38.59
CA GLY A 82 36.42 7.71 38.57
C GLY A 82 37.06 7.57 39.95
N ARG A 83 38.32 7.19 39.94
CA ARG A 83 39.16 7.15 41.12
C ARG A 83 40.32 8.16 41.01
N VAL A 84 40.63 8.80 42.09
CA VAL A 84 41.83 9.67 42.18
C VAL A 84 42.99 8.83 42.72
N SER A 85 44.11 8.87 42.00
CA SER A 85 45.34 8.16 42.38
C SER A 85 46.59 8.92 41.92
N VAL A 86 47.76 8.60 42.46
CA VAL A 86 49.03 9.18 42.05
C VAL A 86 49.61 8.42 40.88
N PHE A 87 50.07 9.15 39.85
CA PHE A 87 50.92 8.58 38.81
C PHE A 87 52.37 8.46 39.28
N PRO A 88 52.89 7.21 39.52
CA PRO A 88 54.14 7.03 40.30
C PRO A 88 55.38 7.69 39.69
N ARG A 89 55.43 7.84 38.36
CA ARG A 89 56.62 8.40 37.67
C ARG A 89 56.82 9.90 37.95
N ASP A 90 55.70 10.65 37.97
CA ASP A 90 55.73 12.10 38.09
C ASP A 90 55.32 12.59 39.48
N GLY A 91 54.81 11.71 40.32
CA GLY A 91 54.25 12.08 41.62
C GLY A 91 52.96 12.92 41.55
N ALA A 92 52.40 13.09 40.35
CA ALA A 92 51.19 13.90 40.18
C ALA A 92 49.92 13.06 40.47
N TYR A 93 48.98 13.62 41.19
CA TYR A 93 47.66 13.02 41.30
C TYR A 93 46.81 13.31 40.10
N GLN A 94 45.97 12.35 39.71
CA GLN A 94 45.07 12.44 38.56
C GLN A 94 43.81 11.60 38.74
N LEU A 95 42.75 11.98 38.05
CA LEU A 95 41.48 11.24 38.01
C LEU A 95 41.53 10.18 36.89
N TYR A 96 41.42 8.92 37.28
CA TYR A 96 41.23 7.79 36.35
C TYR A 96 39.74 7.60 36.09
N CYS A 97 39.28 8.08 34.97
CA CYS A 97 37.86 8.19 34.63
C CYS A 97 37.26 6.84 34.20
N THR A 98 36.15 6.46 34.81
CA THR A 98 35.38 5.24 34.48
C THR A 98 34.14 5.58 33.66
N ALA A 99 33.49 6.73 33.91
CA ALA A 99 32.34 7.23 33.21
C ALA A 99 32.38 8.76 33.11
N MET A 100 31.70 9.31 32.10
CA MET A 100 31.56 10.74 31.90
C MET A 100 30.14 11.01 31.39
N ALA A 101 29.46 12.02 31.92
CA ALA A 101 28.18 12.50 31.48
C ALA A 101 28.22 14.02 31.34
N MET A 102 27.42 14.60 30.46
CA MET A 102 27.26 16.05 30.37
C MET A 102 26.55 16.57 31.62
N ASP A 103 27.01 17.68 32.16
CA ASP A 103 26.42 18.33 33.34
C ASP A 103 25.11 19.05 32.90
N GLY A 104 24.04 18.89 33.66
CA GLY A 104 22.73 19.52 33.37
C GLY A 104 21.80 18.70 32.50
N VAL A 105 22.27 17.66 31.78
CA VAL A 105 21.40 16.85 30.89
C VAL A 105 20.32 16.11 31.69
N GLY A 106 20.63 15.65 32.91
CA GLY A 106 19.66 14.97 33.75
C GLY A 106 18.50 15.89 34.19
N ASP A 107 18.83 17.13 34.57
CA ASP A 107 17.84 18.12 35.02
C ASP A 107 16.97 18.60 33.84
N LEU A 108 17.58 18.81 32.66
CA LEU A 108 16.85 19.17 31.45
C LEU A 108 15.91 18.04 31.00
N TYR A 109 16.35 16.79 31.04
CA TYR A 109 15.49 15.67 30.69
C TYR A 109 14.31 15.52 31.66
N ALA A 110 14.54 15.68 32.96
CA ALA A 110 13.47 15.66 33.95
C ALA A 110 12.45 16.80 33.74
N ALA A 111 12.92 18.00 33.44
CA ALA A 111 12.06 19.14 33.11
C ALA A 111 11.26 18.92 31.80
N PHE A 112 11.89 18.33 30.78
CA PHE A 112 11.21 17.93 29.53
C PHE A 112 10.07 16.95 29.79
N GLU A 113 10.33 15.87 30.54
CA GLU A 113 9.31 14.85 30.84
C GLU A 113 8.16 15.41 31.71
N GLN A 114 8.46 16.32 32.65
CA GLN A 114 7.42 17.01 33.42
C GLN A 114 6.55 17.90 32.53
N LEU A 115 7.17 18.70 31.67
CA LEU A 115 6.44 19.58 30.74
C LEU A 115 5.61 18.76 29.74
N LYS A 116 6.18 17.69 29.21
CA LYS A 116 5.49 16.77 28.31
C LYS A 116 4.23 16.18 28.95
N LYS A 117 4.33 15.69 30.18
CA LYS A 117 3.17 15.16 30.94
C LYS A 117 2.12 16.24 31.19
N LYS A 118 2.54 17.44 31.55
CA LYS A 118 1.64 18.58 31.77
C LYS A 118 0.84 18.91 30.52
N LEU A 119 1.52 19.10 29.39
CA LEU A 119 0.89 19.49 28.11
C LEU A 119 0.06 18.36 27.50
N ALA A 120 0.48 17.10 27.70
CA ALA A 120 -0.33 15.94 27.32
C ALA A 120 -1.65 15.87 28.09
N ALA A 121 -1.63 16.13 29.41
CA ALA A 121 -2.83 16.19 30.24
C ALA A 121 -3.80 17.30 29.82
N GLN A 122 -3.30 18.37 29.19
CA GLN A 122 -4.07 19.45 28.64
C GLN A 122 -4.58 19.21 27.21
N GLY A 123 -4.21 18.07 26.59
CA GLY A 123 -4.67 17.67 25.26
C GLY A 123 -3.92 18.34 24.09
N LEU A 124 -2.78 19.03 24.33
CA LEU A 124 -2.06 19.74 23.26
C LEU A 124 -1.46 18.79 22.20
N PHE A 125 -1.34 17.49 22.48
CA PHE A 125 -0.80 16.50 21.58
C PHE A 125 -1.86 15.68 20.86
N ASP A 126 -3.14 16.03 21.04
CA ASP A 126 -4.25 15.29 20.43
C ASP A 126 -4.19 15.40 18.90
N THR A 127 -4.24 14.27 18.24
CA THR A 127 -4.23 14.17 16.79
C THR A 127 -5.47 14.79 16.15
N ALA A 128 -6.60 14.84 16.88
CA ALA A 128 -7.83 15.48 16.41
C ALA A 128 -7.69 17.00 16.19
N HIS A 129 -6.72 17.64 16.85
CA HIS A 129 -6.46 19.06 16.70
C HIS A 129 -5.54 19.39 15.53
N LYS A 130 -4.76 18.41 15.05
CA LYS A 130 -3.78 18.60 13.98
C LYS A 130 -4.45 18.88 12.64
N LYS A 131 -3.97 19.92 11.97
CA LYS A 131 -4.49 20.39 10.69
C LYS A 131 -3.82 19.65 9.53
N PRO A 132 -4.58 19.32 8.47
CA PRO A 132 -3.99 18.79 7.25
C PRO A 132 -3.13 19.90 6.58
N LEU A 133 -2.00 19.48 6.02
CA LEU A 133 -1.16 20.38 5.25
C LEU A 133 -1.82 20.72 3.91
N PRO A 134 -1.69 21.95 3.42
CA PRO A 134 -2.16 22.34 2.09
C PRO A 134 -1.36 21.57 1.02
N GLN A 135 -2.06 20.98 0.06
CA GLN A 135 -1.42 20.22 -1.02
C GLN A 135 -0.58 21.13 -1.94
N PHE A 136 -1.01 22.37 -2.15
CA PHE A 136 -0.36 23.36 -3.02
C PHE A 136 -0.25 24.69 -2.28
N PRO A 137 0.71 24.85 -1.36
CA PRO A 137 0.85 26.12 -0.64
C PRO A 137 1.32 27.22 -1.59
N GLY A 138 0.61 28.33 -1.64
CA GLY A 138 0.99 29.51 -2.41
C GLY A 138 2.11 30.31 -1.72
N THR A 139 2.12 30.33 -0.39
CA THR A 139 3.13 31.01 0.42
C THR A 139 3.53 30.15 1.62
N ILE A 140 4.84 29.96 1.81
CA ILE A 140 5.42 29.21 2.92
C ILE A 140 6.19 30.19 3.82
N GLY A 141 5.82 30.22 5.10
CA GLY A 141 6.54 30.96 6.12
C GLY A 141 7.62 30.13 6.76
N ILE A 142 8.85 30.61 6.79
CA ILE A 142 9.96 29.92 7.46
C ILE A 142 10.36 30.74 8.69
N ILE A 143 10.22 30.15 9.87
CA ILE A 143 10.59 30.73 11.17
C ILE A 143 11.89 30.05 11.61
N THR A 144 13.01 30.73 11.41
CA THR A 144 14.37 30.24 11.72
C THR A 144 15.37 31.41 11.76
N SER A 145 16.63 31.09 12.05
CA SER A 145 17.70 32.11 12.02
C SER A 145 18.02 32.53 10.58
N SER A 146 18.28 33.83 10.36
CA SER A 146 18.60 34.37 9.03
C SER A 146 19.94 33.90 8.46
N ALA A 147 20.89 33.54 9.30
CA ALA A 147 22.28 33.21 8.92
C ALA A 147 22.60 31.71 9.00
N GLY A 148 21.62 30.85 9.28
CA GLY A 148 21.84 29.41 9.46
C GLY A 148 21.93 28.63 8.15
N ALA A 149 22.70 27.55 8.11
CA ALA A 149 22.72 26.65 6.97
C ALA A 149 21.34 26.07 6.64
N ALA A 150 20.50 25.86 7.67
CA ALA A 150 19.16 25.32 7.53
C ALA A 150 18.24 26.16 6.61
N VAL A 151 18.30 27.50 6.68
CA VAL A 151 17.49 28.35 5.81
C VAL A 151 17.91 28.24 4.35
N HIS A 152 19.22 28.17 4.09
CA HIS A 152 19.73 28.03 2.73
C HIS A 152 19.35 26.68 2.12
N ASP A 153 19.40 25.63 2.90
CA ASP A 153 19.01 24.29 2.46
C ASP A 153 17.51 24.20 2.16
N MET A 154 16.66 24.72 3.05
CA MET A 154 15.22 24.79 2.82
C MET A 154 14.88 25.60 1.55
N LEU A 155 15.47 26.79 1.38
CA LEU A 155 15.25 27.62 0.19
C LEU A 155 15.68 26.94 -1.10
N ARG A 156 16.83 26.23 -1.09
CA ARG A 156 17.32 25.48 -2.24
C ARG A 156 16.35 24.36 -2.62
N ILE A 157 15.87 23.60 -1.64
CA ILE A 157 14.93 22.49 -1.85
C ILE A 157 13.59 23.01 -2.38
N LEU A 158 13.00 24.01 -1.74
CA LEU A 158 11.72 24.60 -2.15
C LEU A 158 11.78 25.12 -3.58
N ARG A 159 12.83 25.89 -3.93
CA ARG A 159 13.02 26.42 -5.28
C ARG A 159 13.18 25.33 -6.33
N LYS A 160 13.89 24.23 -6.00
CA LYS A 160 14.08 23.12 -6.92
C LYS A 160 12.81 22.29 -7.08
N ARG A 161 12.13 22.01 -5.98
CA ARG A 161 11.02 21.07 -5.94
C ARG A 161 9.68 21.66 -6.36
N TYR A 162 9.43 22.93 -5.97
CA TYR A 162 8.17 23.62 -6.28
C TYR A 162 8.37 25.14 -6.36
N PRO A 163 8.88 25.68 -7.46
CA PRO A 163 9.20 27.10 -7.63
C PRO A 163 7.96 28.02 -7.68
N LEU A 164 6.75 27.47 -7.67
CA LEU A 164 5.50 28.22 -7.70
C LEU A 164 5.12 28.81 -6.33
N SER A 165 5.69 28.31 -5.23
CA SER A 165 5.46 28.84 -3.89
C SER A 165 6.35 30.05 -3.62
N ASN A 166 5.76 31.08 -3.03
CA ASN A 166 6.49 32.17 -2.42
C ASN A 166 7.03 31.76 -1.04
N VAL A 167 8.22 32.20 -0.70
CA VAL A 167 8.81 31.95 0.61
C VAL A 167 8.96 33.26 1.38
N ARG A 168 8.43 33.32 2.60
CA ARG A 168 8.57 34.44 3.54
C ARG A 168 9.41 33.96 4.71
N LEU A 169 10.55 34.61 4.91
CA LEU A 169 11.41 34.36 6.06
C LEU A 169 10.99 35.30 7.23
N LEU A 170 10.73 34.69 8.37
CA LEU A 170 10.55 35.40 9.64
C LEU A 170 11.79 35.07 10.51
N PRO A 171 12.78 35.99 10.51
CA PRO A 171 14.03 35.74 11.19
C PRO A 171 13.86 35.85 12.70
N VAL A 172 14.27 34.83 13.43
CA VAL A 172 14.22 34.73 14.88
C VAL A 172 15.51 34.08 15.41
N ARG A 173 15.81 34.34 16.69
CA ARG A 173 16.80 33.52 17.40
C ARG A 173 16.22 32.11 17.62
N VAL A 174 17.03 31.10 17.40
CA VAL A 174 16.64 29.68 17.53
C VAL A 174 17.37 28.98 18.68
N GLN A 175 18.12 29.73 19.47
CA GLN A 175 18.84 29.32 20.68
C GLN A 175 18.99 30.46 21.66
N GLY A 176 19.24 30.12 22.95
CA GLY A 176 19.36 31.11 24.04
C GLY A 176 17.99 31.43 24.68
N VAL A 177 18.06 32.17 25.78
CA VAL A 177 16.93 32.43 26.69
C VAL A 177 15.77 33.20 26.04
N GLU A 178 16.05 34.03 25.06
CA GLU A 178 15.05 34.88 24.40
C GLU A 178 14.39 34.19 23.21
N ALA A 179 15.01 33.10 22.67
CA ALA A 179 14.51 32.41 21.48
C ALA A 179 13.06 31.93 21.60
N PRO A 180 12.59 31.30 22.70
CA PRO A 180 11.19 30.88 22.82
C PRO A 180 10.19 32.00 22.62
N GLY A 181 10.47 33.17 23.19
CA GLY A 181 9.61 34.37 23.06
C GLY A 181 9.53 34.87 21.61
N GLU A 182 10.67 34.89 20.91
CA GLU A 182 10.72 35.31 19.51
C GLU A 182 10.02 34.35 18.58
N ILE A 183 10.21 33.04 18.78
CA ILE A 183 9.54 31.97 17.99
C ILE A 183 8.02 32.08 18.17
N ALA A 184 7.54 32.17 19.42
CA ALA A 184 6.11 32.29 19.71
C ALA A 184 5.51 33.58 19.12
N ALA A 185 6.22 34.71 19.24
CA ALA A 185 5.81 35.99 18.65
C ALA A 185 5.76 35.94 17.12
N ALA A 186 6.73 35.28 16.47
CA ALA A 186 6.75 35.10 15.01
C ALA A 186 5.59 34.25 14.50
N ILE A 187 5.25 33.13 15.21
CA ILE A 187 4.08 32.32 14.88
C ILE A 187 2.80 33.15 15.01
N SER A 188 2.64 33.86 16.12
CA SER A 188 1.47 34.70 16.36
C SER A 188 1.36 35.84 15.35
N TYR A 189 2.49 36.45 14.97
CA TYR A 189 2.56 37.47 13.93
C TYR A 189 2.15 36.94 12.57
N ALA A 190 2.65 35.79 12.18
CA ALA A 190 2.28 35.13 10.93
C ALA A 190 0.77 34.83 10.86
N ASN A 191 0.19 34.37 11.97
CA ASN A 191 -1.25 34.09 12.06
C ASN A 191 -2.10 35.40 12.01
N ARG A 192 -1.69 36.42 12.73
CA ARG A 192 -2.42 37.70 12.79
C ARG A 192 -2.54 38.34 11.42
N TYR A 193 -1.47 38.32 10.64
CA TYR A 193 -1.42 38.95 9.32
C TYR A 193 -1.61 37.98 8.15
N GLN A 194 -1.92 36.71 8.44
CA GLN A 194 -2.10 35.63 7.43
C GLN A 194 -0.97 35.61 6.39
N LEU A 195 0.26 35.59 6.89
CA LEU A 195 1.44 35.77 6.05
C LEU A 195 1.76 34.55 5.17
N ALA A 196 1.26 33.37 5.49
CA ALA A 196 1.57 32.13 4.81
C ALA A 196 0.40 31.16 4.91
N ASP A 197 0.37 30.15 4.02
CA ASP A 197 -0.56 29.04 4.02
C ASP A 197 -0.02 27.86 4.86
N LEU A 198 1.30 27.87 5.11
CA LEU A 198 2.03 26.85 5.84
C LEU A 198 3.24 27.49 6.54
N LEU A 199 3.49 27.11 7.78
CA LEU A 199 4.68 27.54 8.55
C LEU A 199 5.64 26.36 8.74
N ILE A 200 6.93 26.62 8.55
CA ILE A 200 8.02 25.72 8.94
C ILE A 200 8.75 26.38 10.09
N VAL A 201 8.73 25.76 11.25
CA VAL A 201 9.42 26.23 12.45
C VAL A 201 10.54 25.27 12.77
N GLY A 202 11.77 25.76 12.80
CA GLY A 202 12.87 24.84 13.03
C GLY A 202 14.24 25.47 13.06
N ARG A 203 15.23 24.61 13.29
CA ARG A 203 16.66 24.94 13.25
C ARG A 203 17.47 23.78 12.71
N GLY A 204 18.70 24.05 12.30
CA GLY A 204 19.69 23.01 12.05
C GLY A 204 20.11 22.29 13.34
N GLY A 205 20.88 21.25 13.23
CA GLY A 205 21.40 20.47 14.36
C GLY A 205 22.13 21.34 15.39
N GLY A 206 22.29 20.83 16.59
CA GLY A 206 22.96 21.48 17.72
C GLY A 206 22.94 20.58 18.96
N SER A 207 23.42 21.09 20.10
CA SER A 207 23.35 20.40 21.37
C SER A 207 21.91 20.40 21.89
N ILE A 208 21.60 19.51 22.86
CA ILE A 208 20.28 19.41 23.48
C ILE A 208 19.88 20.75 24.17
N GLU A 209 20.87 21.48 24.68
CA GLU A 209 20.66 22.79 25.28
C GLU A 209 20.24 23.81 24.22
N ASP A 210 20.79 23.73 23.02
CA ASP A 210 20.42 24.59 21.89
C ASP A 210 18.99 24.33 21.40
N LEU A 211 18.53 23.07 21.50
CA LEU A 211 17.17 22.67 21.12
C LEU A 211 16.14 23.04 22.18
N TRP A 212 16.62 23.43 23.39
CA TRP A 212 15.74 23.68 24.52
C TRP A 212 14.72 24.79 24.27
N ALA A 213 15.04 25.76 23.42
CA ALA A 213 14.11 26.82 23.02
C ALA A 213 12.78 26.27 22.45
N PHE A 214 12.78 25.09 21.86
CA PHE A 214 11.60 24.43 21.30
C PHE A 214 10.87 23.53 22.32
N ASN A 215 11.41 23.42 23.56
CA ASN A 215 10.78 22.75 24.69
C ASN A 215 10.08 23.75 25.65
N ASP A 216 9.82 24.95 25.19
CA ASP A 216 9.17 25.99 25.99
C ASP A 216 7.65 25.97 25.81
N GLU A 217 6.93 26.16 26.90
CA GLU A 217 5.47 26.16 26.94
C GLU A 217 4.85 27.23 26.02
N ARG A 218 5.51 28.41 25.91
CA ARG A 218 5.06 29.51 25.04
C ARG A 218 5.05 29.12 23.57
N VAL A 219 6.07 28.37 23.13
CA VAL A 219 6.17 27.89 21.76
C VAL A 219 5.11 26.80 21.51
N ALA A 220 4.91 25.91 22.48
CA ALA A 220 3.87 24.88 22.40
C ALA A 220 2.47 25.50 22.22
N TYR A 221 2.10 26.49 23.03
CA TYR A 221 0.81 27.16 22.87
C TYR A 221 0.71 27.95 21.56
N ALA A 222 1.77 28.64 21.14
CA ALA A 222 1.75 29.39 19.88
C ALA A 222 1.51 28.46 18.67
N ILE A 223 2.09 27.26 18.69
CA ILE A 223 1.84 26.23 17.64
C ILE A 223 0.40 25.71 17.74
N TYR A 224 -0.07 25.38 18.94
CA TYR A 224 -1.40 24.86 19.18
C TYR A 224 -2.51 25.81 18.74
N GLU A 225 -2.38 27.11 19.07
CA GLU A 225 -3.33 28.15 18.73
C GLU A 225 -3.20 28.63 17.27
N SER A 226 -2.15 28.22 16.57
CA SER A 226 -1.95 28.62 15.18
C SER A 226 -3.10 28.15 14.31
N LYS A 227 -3.65 29.04 13.49
CA LYS A 227 -4.64 28.72 12.45
C LYS A 227 -3.97 28.20 11.19
N ILE A 228 -2.73 28.63 10.95
CA ILE A 228 -1.89 28.18 9.85
C ILE A 228 -1.26 26.85 10.26
N PRO A 229 -1.29 25.81 9.42
CA PRO A 229 -0.60 24.55 9.69
C PRO A 229 0.89 24.76 9.93
N VAL A 230 1.46 24.03 10.90
CA VAL A 230 2.85 24.18 11.32
C VAL A 230 3.60 22.85 11.15
N ILE A 231 4.72 22.88 10.43
CA ILE A 231 5.71 21.81 10.40
C ILE A 231 6.82 22.16 11.40
N SER A 232 7.06 21.28 12.37
CA SER A 232 8.25 21.36 13.24
C SER A 232 9.42 20.65 12.60
N ALA A 233 10.57 21.31 12.55
CA ALA A 233 11.81 20.82 11.94
C ALA A 233 12.99 21.10 12.86
N VAL A 234 12.98 20.52 14.05
CA VAL A 234 13.94 20.77 15.13
C VAL A 234 14.74 19.50 15.39
N GLY A 235 16.03 19.52 15.10
CA GLY A 235 16.92 18.41 15.40
C GLY A 235 16.88 17.25 14.39
N HIS A 236 17.48 16.14 14.80
CA HIS A 236 17.54 14.89 14.04
C HIS A 236 16.59 13.83 14.64
N GLU A 237 16.49 12.65 14.04
CA GLU A 237 15.57 11.60 14.48
C GLU A 237 15.52 11.32 16.00
N PRO A 238 16.67 11.25 16.74
CA PRO A 238 16.63 10.96 18.18
C PRO A 238 16.22 12.16 19.04
N ASP A 239 16.27 13.39 18.52
CA ASP A 239 16.10 14.63 19.30
C ASP A 239 14.68 15.17 19.13
N VAL A 240 13.71 14.60 19.87
CA VAL A 240 12.31 15.02 19.83
C VAL A 240 12.06 16.14 20.84
N THR A 241 11.47 17.22 20.38
CA THR A 241 11.10 18.38 21.20
C THR A 241 9.59 18.45 21.45
N ILE A 242 9.18 19.31 22.41
CA ILE A 242 7.75 19.61 22.67
C ILE A 242 7.06 20.15 21.42
N SER A 243 7.75 21.03 20.65
CA SER A 243 7.22 21.54 19.38
C SER A 243 6.84 20.43 18.41
N ASP A 244 7.61 19.32 18.37
CA ASP A 244 7.35 18.19 17.47
C ASP A 244 6.07 17.43 17.84
N PHE A 245 5.74 17.37 19.13
CA PHE A 245 4.49 16.74 19.58
C PHE A 245 3.26 17.59 19.25
N VAL A 246 3.39 18.92 19.39
CA VAL A 246 2.28 19.85 19.19
C VAL A 246 2.06 20.18 17.72
N ALA A 247 3.10 20.25 16.91
CA ALA A 247 3.01 20.60 15.50
C ALA A 247 2.09 19.65 14.70
N ASP A 248 1.49 20.16 13.65
CA ASP A 248 0.64 19.40 12.74
C ASP A 248 1.40 18.28 12.04
N LEU A 249 2.67 18.54 11.67
CA LEU A 249 3.59 17.56 11.16
C LEU A 249 4.99 17.74 11.74
N ARG A 250 5.66 16.65 12.08
CA ARG A 250 7.07 16.60 12.42
C ARG A 250 7.92 16.24 11.20
N ALA A 251 8.98 16.98 10.97
CA ALA A 251 10.03 16.63 10.03
C ALA A 251 11.34 16.33 10.77
N ALA A 252 12.07 15.31 10.30
CA ALA A 252 13.32 14.90 10.95
C ALA A 252 14.45 15.91 10.79
N THR A 253 14.39 16.76 9.77
CA THR A 253 15.37 17.82 9.47
C THR A 253 14.68 19.00 8.78
N PRO A 254 15.29 20.20 8.78
CA PRO A 254 14.80 21.34 8.00
C PRO A 254 14.67 21.04 6.50
N SER A 255 15.60 20.28 5.94
CA SER A 255 15.54 19.84 4.55
C SER A 255 14.34 18.94 4.28
N ASN A 256 14.07 18.00 5.17
CA ASN A 256 12.90 17.12 5.07
C ASN A 256 11.59 17.92 5.23
N ALA A 257 11.56 18.92 6.09
CA ALA A 257 10.40 19.83 6.22
C ALA A 257 10.08 20.54 4.90
N ALA A 258 11.10 21.03 4.21
CA ALA A 258 10.94 21.66 2.90
C ALA A 258 10.42 20.67 1.84
N GLU A 259 10.82 19.39 1.90
CA GLU A 259 10.30 18.34 1.00
C GLU A 259 8.84 18.01 1.29
N LEU A 260 8.48 17.90 2.57
CA LEU A 260 7.11 17.58 3.00
C LEU A 260 6.13 18.75 2.81
N ALA A 261 6.65 19.99 2.79
CA ALA A 261 5.85 21.20 2.64
C ALA A 261 5.25 21.37 1.25
N VAL A 262 5.85 20.78 0.21
CA VAL A 262 5.48 21.01 -1.20
C VAL A 262 5.46 19.71 -2.00
N PRO A 263 4.58 19.64 -3.02
CA PRO A 263 4.61 18.50 -3.95
C PRO A 263 5.87 18.55 -4.82
N ASP A 264 6.13 17.44 -5.48
CA ASP A 264 7.19 17.34 -6.48
C ASP A 264 6.68 17.80 -7.84
N GLN A 265 7.26 18.88 -8.37
CA GLN A 265 6.85 19.46 -9.65
C GLN A 265 7.09 18.48 -10.81
N ASP A 266 8.17 17.72 -10.79
CA ASP A 266 8.49 16.80 -11.87
C ASP A 266 7.50 15.62 -11.87
N ALA A 267 7.14 15.12 -10.69
CA ALA A 267 6.09 14.10 -10.57
C ALA A 267 4.72 14.62 -11.04
N LEU A 268 4.37 15.88 -10.72
CA LEU A 268 3.14 16.50 -11.21
C LEU A 268 3.13 16.63 -12.73
N ARG A 269 4.24 17.06 -13.34
CA ARG A 269 4.38 17.14 -14.80
C ARG A 269 4.22 15.78 -15.46
N GLN A 270 4.90 14.76 -14.95
CA GLN A 270 4.78 13.38 -15.45
C GLN A 270 3.32 12.87 -15.37
N ASN A 271 2.61 13.19 -14.29
CA ASN A 271 1.20 12.83 -14.16
C ASN A 271 0.33 13.54 -15.21
N LEU A 272 0.55 14.84 -15.43
CA LEU A 272 -0.17 15.60 -16.47
C LEU A 272 0.12 15.04 -17.87
N ASP A 273 1.37 14.74 -18.18
CA ASP A 273 1.77 14.16 -19.46
C ASP A 273 1.12 12.78 -19.68
N SER A 274 1.11 11.95 -18.64
CA SER A 274 0.46 10.63 -18.69
C SER A 274 -1.05 10.73 -18.89
N MET A 275 -1.71 11.68 -18.22
CA MET A 275 -3.14 11.95 -18.40
C MET A 275 -3.43 12.45 -19.83
N SER A 276 -2.62 13.37 -20.34
CA SER A 276 -2.73 13.88 -21.71
C SER A 276 -2.57 12.76 -22.74
N ALA A 277 -1.57 11.88 -22.57
CA ALA A 277 -1.37 10.73 -23.44
C ALA A 277 -2.56 9.74 -23.37
N ALA A 278 -3.08 9.48 -22.17
CA ALA A 278 -4.24 8.62 -21.98
C ALA A 278 -5.50 9.19 -22.65
N MET A 279 -5.75 10.50 -22.50
CA MET A 279 -6.87 11.20 -23.16
C MET A 279 -6.75 11.12 -24.70
N THR A 280 -5.55 11.39 -25.24
CA THR A 280 -5.27 11.30 -26.68
C THR A 280 -5.50 9.88 -27.19
N THR A 281 -5.04 8.88 -26.46
CA THR A 281 -5.25 7.47 -26.82
C THR A 281 -6.72 7.09 -26.80
N ALA A 282 -7.47 7.52 -25.77
CA ALA A 282 -8.90 7.26 -25.66
C ALA A 282 -9.69 7.91 -26.82
N LEU A 283 -9.37 9.17 -27.14
CA LEU A 283 -9.99 9.88 -28.25
C LEU A 283 -9.71 9.20 -29.60
N ASN A 284 -8.45 8.85 -29.86
CA ASN A 284 -8.05 8.14 -31.07
C ASN A 284 -8.74 6.77 -31.20
N ARG A 285 -8.93 6.05 -30.08
CA ARG A 285 -9.69 4.79 -30.06
C ARG A 285 -11.15 5.02 -30.47
N GLN A 286 -11.82 6.06 -29.94
CA GLN A 286 -13.19 6.40 -30.28
C GLN A 286 -13.31 6.80 -31.75
N LEU A 287 -12.42 7.66 -32.25
CA LEU A 287 -12.39 8.06 -33.66
C LEU A 287 -12.20 6.87 -34.59
N LYS A 288 -11.22 6.00 -34.26
CA LYS A 288 -10.98 4.79 -35.07
C LYS A 288 -12.18 3.84 -35.07
N SER A 289 -12.83 3.66 -33.91
CA SER A 289 -14.05 2.86 -33.82
C SER A 289 -15.20 3.45 -34.63
N ALA A 290 -15.42 4.76 -34.54
CA ALA A 290 -16.45 5.46 -35.33
C ALA A 290 -16.17 5.37 -36.85
N GLN A 291 -14.90 5.55 -37.25
CA GLN A 291 -14.46 5.41 -38.63
C GLN A 291 -14.68 3.97 -39.15
N GLN A 292 -14.34 2.97 -38.36
CA GLN A 292 -14.60 1.57 -38.70
C GLN A 292 -16.09 1.30 -38.85
N HIS A 293 -16.91 1.81 -37.93
CA HIS A 293 -18.37 1.67 -38.00
C HIS A 293 -18.93 2.33 -39.24
N LEU A 294 -18.48 3.54 -39.55
CA LEU A 294 -18.86 4.25 -40.81
C LEU A 294 -18.46 3.45 -42.03
N ASN A 295 -17.24 2.91 -42.06
CA ASN A 295 -16.78 2.09 -43.18
C ASN A 295 -17.61 0.82 -43.37
N VAL A 296 -17.96 0.13 -42.27
CA VAL A 296 -18.83 -1.05 -42.33
C VAL A 296 -20.22 -0.70 -42.86
N LEU A 297 -20.79 0.40 -42.38
CA LEU A 297 -22.09 0.85 -42.85
C LEU A 297 -22.07 1.28 -44.33
N SER A 298 -21.06 2.05 -44.74
CA SER A 298 -20.92 2.52 -46.11
C SER A 298 -20.65 1.40 -47.11
N GLN A 299 -20.03 0.29 -46.67
CA GLN A 299 -19.80 -0.89 -47.50
C GLN A 299 -20.92 -1.93 -47.39
N SER A 300 -21.89 -1.71 -46.53
CA SER A 300 -23.06 -2.59 -46.40
C SER A 300 -23.80 -2.73 -47.71
N PRO A 301 -24.08 -3.94 -48.20
CA PRO A 301 -24.85 -4.14 -49.43
C PRO A 301 -26.18 -3.40 -49.44
N ALA A 302 -26.82 -3.27 -48.27
CA ALA A 302 -28.08 -2.56 -48.12
C ALA A 302 -27.99 -1.05 -48.41
N LEU A 303 -26.86 -0.42 -48.02
CA LEU A 303 -26.62 1.01 -48.24
C LEU A 303 -25.95 1.28 -49.60
N ARG A 304 -25.08 0.39 -50.08
CA ARG A 304 -24.35 0.54 -51.34
C ARG A 304 -25.23 0.27 -52.55
N SER A 305 -26.11 -0.72 -52.49
CA SER A 305 -27.08 -1.06 -53.52
C SER A 305 -28.39 -1.55 -52.88
N PRO A 306 -29.26 -0.66 -52.42
CA PRO A 306 -30.53 -1.04 -51.80
C PRO A 306 -31.39 -1.94 -52.67
N THR A 307 -31.45 -1.67 -53.95
CA THR A 307 -32.21 -2.46 -54.96
C THR A 307 -31.61 -3.87 -55.10
N GLY A 308 -30.31 -3.97 -55.31
CA GLY A 308 -29.64 -5.27 -55.40
C GLY A 308 -29.76 -6.12 -54.13
N TYR A 309 -29.71 -5.50 -52.95
CA TYR A 309 -29.94 -6.16 -51.67
C TYR A 309 -31.37 -6.71 -51.58
N LEU A 310 -32.38 -5.92 -51.98
CA LEU A 310 -33.78 -6.35 -51.99
C LEU A 310 -34.02 -7.48 -53.01
N GLU A 311 -33.45 -7.38 -54.20
CA GLU A 311 -33.49 -8.45 -55.22
C GLU A 311 -32.89 -9.75 -54.69
N GLN A 312 -31.73 -9.71 -54.09
CA GLN A 312 -31.10 -10.90 -53.51
C GLN A 312 -31.97 -11.55 -52.42
N ARG A 313 -32.59 -10.74 -51.56
CA ARG A 313 -33.53 -11.23 -50.53
C ARG A 313 -34.79 -11.78 -51.15
N GLY A 314 -35.31 -11.13 -52.21
CA GLY A 314 -36.44 -11.60 -52.99
C GLY A 314 -36.20 -12.97 -53.61
N ASN A 315 -35.07 -13.14 -54.30
CA ASN A 315 -34.67 -14.41 -54.91
C ASN A 315 -34.50 -15.50 -53.85
N GLY A 316 -33.93 -15.17 -52.70
CA GLY A 316 -33.82 -16.10 -51.55
C GLY A 316 -35.18 -16.54 -51.01
N LEU A 317 -36.14 -15.62 -50.92
CA LEU A 317 -37.51 -15.91 -50.52
C LEU A 317 -38.21 -16.83 -51.51
N GLU A 318 -38.05 -16.53 -52.82
CA GLU A 318 -38.66 -17.35 -53.89
C GLU A 318 -38.09 -18.78 -53.91
N LEU A 319 -36.78 -18.94 -53.70
CA LEU A 319 -36.15 -20.26 -53.55
C LEU A 319 -36.73 -21.06 -52.36
N LEU A 320 -36.90 -20.38 -51.21
CA LEU A 320 -37.50 -21.02 -50.05
C LEU A 320 -38.96 -21.42 -50.27
N LYS A 321 -39.73 -20.52 -50.92
CA LYS A 321 -41.12 -20.82 -51.31
C LYS A 321 -41.20 -22.05 -52.20
N ASN A 322 -40.35 -22.10 -53.24
CA ASN A 322 -40.33 -23.24 -54.16
C ASN A 322 -39.94 -24.55 -53.44
N ARG A 323 -38.97 -24.52 -52.54
CA ARG A 323 -38.59 -25.65 -51.70
C ARG A 323 -39.75 -26.12 -50.79
N LEU A 324 -40.49 -25.19 -50.21
CA LEU A 324 -41.65 -25.49 -49.36
C LEU A 324 -42.73 -26.19 -50.17
N ILE A 325 -43.06 -25.67 -51.35
CA ILE A 325 -44.06 -26.25 -52.26
C ILE A 325 -43.64 -27.65 -52.67
N SER A 326 -42.38 -27.84 -53.07
CA SER A 326 -41.87 -29.14 -53.49
C SER A 326 -41.90 -30.15 -52.32
N ALA A 327 -41.52 -29.77 -51.16
CA ALA A 327 -41.59 -30.63 -49.98
C ALA A 327 -43.01 -31.00 -49.60
N GLN A 328 -43.95 -30.07 -49.72
CA GLN A 328 -45.38 -30.35 -49.50
C GLN A 328 -45.93 -31.30 -50.50
N ASN A 329 -45.64 -31.14 -51.80
CA ASN A 329 -46.07 -32.06 -52.87
C ASN A 329 -45.49 -33.46 -52.65
N GLN A 330 -44.21 -33.59 -52.30
CA GLN A 330 -43.62 -34.88 -51.96
C GLN A 330 -44.31 -35.52 -50.77
N ASN A 331 -44.64 -34.75 -49.74
CA ASN A 331 -45.34 -35.26 -48.55
C ASN A 331 -46.74 -35.80 -48.89
N ILE A 332 -47.47 -35.05 -49.73
CA ILE A 332 -48.78 -35.48 -50.24
C ILE A 332 -48.66 -36.74 -51.06
N THR A 333 -47.72 -36.79 -52.00
CA THR A 333 -47.47 -37.95 -52.83
C THR A 333 -47.15 -39.20 -51.96
N ARG A 334 -46.28 -39.05 -50.97
CA ARG A 334 -45.93 -40.11 -50.05
C ARG A 334 -47.12 -40.61 -49.23
N LYS A 335 -47.93 -39.69 -48.75
CA LYS A 335 -49.19 -40.06 -48.06
C LYS A 335 -50.19 -40.77 -48.95
N ASN A 336 -50.37 -40.31 -50.19
CA ASN A 336 -51.20 -40.97 -51.17
C ASN A 336 -50.70 -42.39 -51.50
N GLN A 337 -49.39 -42.56 -51.71
CA GLN A 337 -48.80 -43.89 -51.92
C GLN A 337 -49.05 -44.83 -50.73
N ARG A 338 -48.86 -44.32 -49.53
CA ARG A 338 -49.17 -45.11 -48.32
C ARG A 338 -50.66 -45.48 -48.22
N TYR A 339 -51.55 -44.55 -48.59
CA TYR A 339 -52.97 -44.77 -48.59
C TYR A 339 -53.35 -45.87 -49.62
N ILE A 340 -52.84 -45.72 -50.88
CA ILE A 340 -53.08 -46.71 -51.96
C ILE A 340 -52.56 -48.12 -51.53
N ALA A 341 -51.34 -48.15 -50.94
CA ALA A 341 -50.77 -49.41 -50.48
C ALA A 341 -51.60 -50.03 -49.34
N ALA A 342 -52.12 -49.22 -48.41
CA ALA A 342 -53.00 -49.69 -47.36
C ALA A 342 -54.35 -50.24 -47.89
N VAL A 343 -54.95 -49.51 -48.86
CA VAL A 343 -56.18 -49.98 -49.51
C VAL A 343 -55.94 -51.26 -50.27
N SER A 344 -54.87 -51.38 -51.06
CA SER A 344 -54.51 -52.60 -51.81
C SER A 344 -54.30 -53.80 -50.86
N LYS A 345 -53.63 -53.58 -49.70
CA LYS A 345 -53.47 -54.60 -48.70
C LYS A 345 -54.77 -55.07 -48.08
N LEU A 346 -55.68 -54.13 -47.77
CA LEU A 346 -57.02 -54.39 -47.26
C LEU A 346 -57.83 -55.21 -48.29
N ASP A 347 -57.75 -54.79 -49.52
CA ASP A 347 -58.44 -55.52 -50.67
C ASP A 347 -57.90 -56.91 -50.84
N ALA A 348 -56.58 -57.13 -50.72
CA ALA A 348 -56.00 -58.42 -50.82
C ALA A 348 -56.38 -59.38 -49.67
N MET A 349 -56.70 -58.80 -48.53
CA MET A 349 -57.14 -59.58 -47.34
C MET A 349 -58.65 -59.77 -47.26
N SER A 350 -59.44 -59.26 -48.24
CA SER A 350 -60.88 -59.44 -48.28
C SER A 350 -61.25 -60.88 -48.63
N PRO A 351 -61.94 -61.65 -47.74
CA PRO A 351 -62.34 -63.04 -47.99
C PRO A 351 -63.23 -63.16 -49.24
N LEU A 352 -64.05 -62.22 -49.53
CA LEU A 352 -64.92 -62.23 -50.70
C LEU A 352 -64.15 -62.15 -52.03
N LYS A 353 -63.01 -61.40 -52.12
CA LYS A 353 -62.17 -61.36 -53.30
C LYS A 353 -61.33 -62.64 -53.48
N VAL A 354 -60.99 -63.29 -52.40
CA VAL A 354 -60.34 -64.58 -52.48
C VAL A 354 -61.32 -65.61 -53.14
N LEU A 355 -62.57 -65.58 -52.75
CA LEU A 355 -63.63 -66.41 -53.38
C LEU A 355 -63.88 -66.06 -54.86
N THR A 356 -63.87 -64.80 -55.28
CA THR A 356 -64.03 -64.40 -56.68
C THR A 356 -62.90 -64.81 -57.60
N ARG A 357 -61.68 -65.13 -57.04
CA ARG A 357 -60.52 -65.71 -57.80
C ARG A 357 -60.59 -67.19 -58.05
N GLY A 358 -61.74 -67.86 -57.70
CA GLY A 358 -61.92 -69.23 -57.89
C GLY A 358 -61.55 -70.15 -56.72
N TYR A 359 -61.13 -69.53 -55.58
CA TYR A 359 -60.94 -70.28 -54.35
C TYR A 359 -62.31 -70.51 -53.69
N SER A 360 -62.40 -71.63 -53.00
CA SER A 360 -63.59 -71.96 -52.21
C SER A 360 -63.21 -72.13 -50.73
N MET A 361 -64.12 -71.85 -49.84
CA MET A 361 -63.96 -72.00 -48.42
C MET A 361 -64.84 -73.21 -47.99
N ALA A 362 -64.17 -74.30 -47.58
CA ALA A 362 -64.87 -75.43 -47.05
C ALA A 362 -65.10 -75.26 -45.53
N GLN A 363 -66.33 -75.63 -45.11
CA GLN A 363 -66.78 -75.55 -43.72
C GLN A 363 -67.46 -76.84 -43.29
N THR A 364 -67.37 -77.14 -42.02
CA THR A 364 -68.14 -78.28 -41.42
C THR A 364 -69.64 -77.90 -41.38
N GLU A 365 -70.48 -78.82 -41.12
CA GLU A 365 -71.91 -78.57 -40.85
C GLU A 365 -72.15 -77.54 -39.72
N LYS A 366 -71.19 -77.42 -38.78
CA LYS A 366 -71.22 -76.45 -37.68
C LYS A 366 -70.71 -75.04 -38.06
N GLY A 367 -70.27 -74.83 -39.29
CA GLY A 367 -69.77 -73.57 -39.79
C GLY A 367 -68.30 -73.32 -39.54
N GLU A 368 -67.51 -74.24 -39.03
CA GLU A 368 -66.06 -74.10 -38.80
C GLU A 368 -65.28 -74.28 -40.13
N VAL A 369 -64.34 -73.41 -40.40
CA VAL A 369 -63.56 -73.42 -41.61
C VAL A 369 -62.54 -74.57 -41.57
N LEU A 370 -62.62 -75.49 -42.58
CA LEU A 370 -61.73 -76.58 -42.74
C LEU A 370 -60.35 -76.07 -43.21
N ARG A 371 -59.32 -76.31 -42.41
CA ARG A 371 -57.92 -75.98 -42.72
C ARG A 371 -57.05 -77.19 -42.94
N SER A 372 -57.52 -78.41 -42.56
CA SER A 372 -56.78 -79.63 -42.70
C SER A 372 -57.75 -80.74 -43.01
N VAL A 373 -57.30 -81.71 -43.86
CA VAL A 373 -58.06 -82.95 -44.24
C VAL A 373 -58.40 -83.79 -43.03
N SER A 374 -57.62 -83.63 -41.92
CA SER A 374 -57.82 -84.43 -40.68
C SER A 374 -59.06 -83.98 -39.89
N GLN A 375 -59.67 -82.79 -40.22
CA GLN A 375 -60.81 -82.20 -39.49
C GLN A 375 -62.17 -82.75 -39.92
N VAL A 376 -62.24 -83.60 -40.92
CA VAL A 376 -63.48 -84.21 -41.39
C VAL A 376 -63.34 -85.73 -41.51
N GLU A 377 -64.43 -86.48 -41.40
CA GLU A 377 -64.45 -87.91 -41.59
C GLU A 377 -65.06 -88.35 -42.91
N LEU A 378 -64.78 -89.54 -43.36
CA LEU A 378 -65.39 -90.12 -44.60
C LEU A 378 -66.89 -90.23 -44.40
N GLY A 379 -67.65 -89.65 -45.34
CA GLY A 379 -69.06 -89.67 -45.28
C GLY A 379 -69.67 -88.37 -44.68
N GLU A 380 -68.85 -87.52 -44.07
CA GLU A 380 -69.30 -86.29 -43.47
C GLU A 380 -69.66 -85.26 -44.51
N ARG A 381 -70.71 -84.45 -44.23
CA ARG A 381 -71.19 -83.38 -45.09
C ARG A 381 -70.45 -82.07 -44.82
N ILE A 382 -69.93 -81.47 -45.84
CA ILE A 382 -69.23 -80.21 -45.80
C ILE A 382 -69.93 -79.15 -46.64
N HIS A 383 -69.87 -77.91 -46.21
CA HIS A 383 -70.36 -76.74 -46.98
C HIS A 383 -69.17 -76.05 -47.68
N ILE A 384 -69.24 -75.87 -48.96
CA ILE A 384 -68.25 -75.22 -49.76
C ILE A 384 -68.87 -73.88 -50.18
N SER A 385 -68.35 -72.80 -49.64
CA SER A 385 -68.73 -71.41 -50.04
C SER A 385 -67.96 -71.03 -51.26
N LEU A 386 -68.64 -70.68 -52.31
CA LEU A 386 -68.14 -70.03 -53.54
C LEU A 386 -68.48 -68.53 -53.57
N SER A 387 -68.06 -67.86 -54.58
CA SER A 387 -68.30 -66.40 -54.74
C SER A 387 -69.81 -66.09 -54.95
N ASP A 388 -70.54 -67.02 -55.52
CA ASP A 388 -71.95 -66.85 -55.96
C ASP A 388 -72.94 -67.70 -55.20
N GLY A 389 -72.47 -68.52 -54.24
CA GLY A 389 -73.37 -69.42 -53.51
C GLY A 389 -72.65 -70.44 -52.61
N LYS A 390 -73.44 -71.36 -52.06
CA LYS A 390 -72.93 -72.49 -51.22
C LYS A 390 -73.35 -73.81 -51.83
N LEU A 391 -72.39 -74.73 -51.87
CA LEU A 391 -72.59 -76.11 -52.26
C LEU A 391 -72.46 -76.99 -51.01
N SER A 392 -73.30 -78.06 -50.95
CA SER A 392 -73.10 -79.07 -49.95
C SER A 392 -72.46 -80.29 -50.65
N ALA A 393 -71.35 -80.78 -50.14
CA ALA A 393 -70.66 -81.91 -50.66
C ALA A 393 -70.44 -82.95 -49.54
N THR A 394 -70.35 -84.22 -49.92
CA THR A 394 -70.01 -85.29 -48.98
C THR A 394 -68.61 -85.80 -49.23
N VAL A 395 -67.82 -85.95 -48.23
CA VAL A 395 -66.43 -86.37 -48.32
C VAL A 395 -66.42 -87.88 -48.73
N MET A 396 -66.03 -88.19 -49.97
CA MET A 396 -65.94 -89.48 -50.48
C MET A 396 -64.60 -90.16 -50.28
N ASN A 397 -63.53 -89.38 -50.25
CA ASN A 397 -62.16 -89.88 -50.05
C ASN A 397 -61.30 -88.80 -49.37
N LYS A 398 -60.29 -89.26 -48.65
CA LYS A 398 -59.30 -88.44 -47.97
C LYS A 398 -57.90 -88.77 -48.45
N GLU A 399 -57.16 -87.79 -48.97
CA GLU A 399 -55.70 -87.98 -49.25
C GLU A 399 -54.96 -86.89 -48.51
N GLU A 400 -54.05 -87.33 -47.65
CA GLU A 400 -53.13 -86.43 -47.01
C GLU A 400 -51.93 -86.14 -47.90
N SER A 401 -51.72 -84.90 -48.29
CA SER A 401 -50.50 -84.53 -49.01
C SER A 401 -49.34 -84.55 -48.06
N LYS A 402 -48.27 -85.30 -48.36
CA LYS A 402 -47.01 -85.27 -47.63
C LYS A 402 -46.27 -83.98 -47.77
#